data_e27bf40d4bd5a39172fadf55aafda63d
#
_entry.id   e27bf40d4bd5a39172fadf55aafda63d
#
_cell.length_a   1.000
_cell.length_b   1.000
_cell.length_c   1.000
_cell.angle_alpha   90.00
_cell.angle_beta   90.00
_cell.angle_gamma   90.00
#
_symmetry.space_group_name_H-M   'P 1'
#
loop_
_entity.id
_entity.type
_entity.pdbx_description
1 polymer ?
#
loop_
_entity_poly.entity_id
_entity_poly.type
_entity_poly.pdbx_seq_one_letter_code
_entity_poly.pdbx_strand_id
1 'polypeptide(L)'
;MNFGSLSQLFYDSLAISAWKSYQGTKWALRVNPSSGNLHPTESYLISGPLEGLADLPTISHYSPLKHSLEIRANFSDKVWKKMVEGLPSDTIFIGLSSIYWRESWKYGLRAFRYCHHDLGHALAAINLSCACLGWRSTLVDYLSTKDLEIILGLDQVNKDEIEVADCLIAIVPNKDKSVLKLNKQIVSDDFLNLN
;
A
#
# COMPACT_ATOMS: atom_id res chain seq x y z
N MET A 1 -11.24 -0.11 -13.68
CA MET A 1 -10.90 -0.87 -12.47
C MET A 1 -12.19 -1.25 -11.74
N ASN A 2 -12.27 -2.39 -11.08
CA ASN A 2 -13.41 -2.81 -10.27
C ASN A 2 -12.93 -3.58 -9.04
N PHE A 3 -13.82 -3.86 -8.10
CA PHE A 3 -13.47 -4.55 -6.84
C PHE A 3 -12.80 -5.92 -7.08
N GLY A 4 -13.27 -6.70 -8.05
CA GLY A 4 -12.67 -8.01 -8.37
C GLY A 4 -11.24 -7.90 -8.89
N SER A 5 -10.95 -6.94 -9.79
CA SER A 5 -9.61 -6.71 -10.31
C SER A 5 -8.66 -6.12 -9.25
N LEU A 6 -9.21 -5.34 -8.30
CA LEU A 6 -8.46 -4.86 -7.15
C LEU A 6 -8.10 -5.99 -6.19
N SER A 7 -9.07 -6.87 -5.89
CA SER A 7 -8.82 -8.08 -5.10
C SER A 7 -7.73 -8.94 -5.74
N GLN A 8 -7.76 -9.13 -7.07
CA GLN A 8 -6.74 -9.86 -7.80
C GLN A 8 -5.35 -9.21 -7.66
N LEU A 9 -5.25 -7.88 -7.75
CA LEU A 9 -4.00 -7.17 -7.55
C LEU A 9 -3.37 -7.50 -6.19
N PHE A 10 -4.15 -7.39 -5.10
CA PHE A 10 -3.66 -7.69 -3.76
C PHE A 10 -3.34 -9.18 -3.59
N TYR A 11 -4.17 -10.07 -4.18
CA TYR A 11 -3.95 -11.50 -4.12
C TYR A 11 -2.62 -11.91 -4.76
N ASP A 12 -2.31 -11.38 -5.94
CA ASP A 12 -1.12 -11.72 -6.70
C ASP A 12 0.15 -10.99 -6.23
N SER A 13 0.02 -10.00 -5.32
CA SER A 13 1.17 -9.21 -4.87
C SER A 13 1.49 -9.34 -3.39
N LEU A 14 0.50 -9.30 -2.50
CA LEU A 14 0.71 -9.12 -1.06
C LEU A 14 0.00 -10.16 -0.18
N ALA A 15 -0.84 -11.02 -0.76
CA ALA A 15 -1.59 -12.04 -0.02
C ALA A 15 -0.71 -13.17 0.51
N ILE A 16 -1.28 -13.98 1.39
CA ILE A 16 -0.67 -15.25 1.78
C ILE A 16 -0.68 -16.20 0.58
N SER A 17 0.51 -16.60 0.14
CA SER A 17 0.71 -17.52 -1.00
C SER A 17 0.67 -18.98 -0.60
N ALA A 18 1.09 -19.31 0.62
CA ALA A 18 1.14 -20.68 1.11
C ALA A 18 1.18 -20.75 2.64
N TRP A 19 0.74 -21.89 3.16
CA TRP A 19 0.96 -22.30 4.54
C TRP A 19 1.95 -23.45 4.60
N LYS A 20 2.92 -23.36 5.48
CA LYS A 20 3.85 -24.44 5.78
C LYS A 20 3.65 -24.92 7.21
N SER A 21 3.96 -26.21 7.44
CA SER A 21 3.97 -26.78 8.79
C SER A 21 5.13 -27.77 8.95
N TYR A 22 5.74 -27.75 10.13
CA TYR A 22 6.80 -28.67 10.49
C TYR A 22 6.81 -28.88 12.01
N GLN A 23 6.83 -30.12 12.47
CA GLN A 23 6.86 -30.49 13.88
C GLN A 23 5.86 -29.72 14.77
N GLY A 24 4.60 -29.59 14.29
CA GLY A 24 3.53 -28.90 15.02
C GLY A 24 3.52 -27.38 14.91
N THR A 25 4.56 -26.78 14.36
CA THR A 25 4.62 -25.34 14.07
C THR A 25 4.04 -25.06 12.68
N LYS A 26 3.19 -24.02 12.56
CA LYS A 26 2.60 -23.59 11.29
C LYS A 26 2.92 -22.11 11.05
N TRP A 27 3.29 -21.78 9.81
CA TRP A 27 3.54 -20.39 9.41
C TRP A 27 3.07 -20.11 7.99
N ALA A 28 2.73 -18.84 7.73
CA ALA A 28 2.33 -18.35 6.42
C ALA A 28 3.52 -17.81 5.64
N LEU A 29 3.48 -17.94 4.33
CA LEU A 29 4.33 -17.21 3.38
C LEU A 29 3.47 -16.23 2.61
N ARG A 30 3.94 -15.02 2.40
CA ARG A 30 3.30 -14.04 1.50
C ARG A 30 3.86 -14.15 0.08
N VAL A 31 3.17 -13.55 -0.89
CA VAL A 31 3.66 -13.44 -2.27
C VAL A 31 4.92 -12.58 -2.28
N ASN A 32 4.91 -11.43 -1.59
CA ASN A 32 6.11 -10.61 -1.38
C ASN A 32 7.01 -11.27 -0.33
N PRO A 33 8.24 -11.71 -0.70
CA PRO A 33 9.16 -12.33 0.24
C PRO A 33 9.57 -11.35 1.35
N SER A 34 9.87 -11.90 2.53
CA SER A 34 10.36 -11.12 3.66
C SER A 34 11.55 -11.81 4.33
N SER A 35 12.49 -10.99 4.78
CA SER A 35 13.67 -11.42 5.52
C SER A 35 13.24 -12.16 6.79
N GLY A 36 13.68 -13.41 6.93
CA GLY A 36 13.27 -14.25 8.07
C GLY A 36 11.79 -14.55 8.20
N ASN A 37 10.97 -14.22 7.20
CA ASN A 37 9.51 -14.36 7.18
C ASN A 37 8.81 -13.54 8.28
N LEU A 38 9.32 -12.35 8.59
CA LEU A 38 8.85 -11.48 9.67
C LEU A 38 7.82 -10.44 9.22
N HIS A 39 7.77 -10.18 7.91
CA HIS A 39 6.76 -9.36 7.24
C HIS A 39 6.55 -7.97 7.87
N PRO A 40 7.59 -7.12 7.93
CA PRO A 40 7.49 -5.78 8.47
C PRO A 40 6.65 -4.84 7.59
N THR A 41 6.51 -5.17 6.30
CA THR A 41 5.80 -4.32 5.32
C THR A 41 4.29 -4.46 5.46
N GLU A 42 3.62 -3.32 5.68
CA GLU A 42 2.17 -3.14 5.64
C GLU A 42 1.76 -2.38 4.37
N SER A 43 0.48 -2.43 4.03
CA SER A 43 -0.02 -1.79 2.80
C SER A 43 -1.38 -1.16 2.98
N TYR A 44 -1.56 -0.02 2.32
CA TYR A 44 -2.76 0.81 2.37
C TYR A 44 -3.25 1.11 0.96
N LEU A 45 -4.55 0.94 0.75
CA LEU A 45 -5.23 1.38 -0.47
C LEU A 45 -5.83 2.76 -0.24
N ILE A 46 -5.59 3.69 -1.16
CA ILE A 46 -6.32 4.95 -1.26
C ILE A 46 -7.08 4.93 -2.58
N SER A 47 -8.38 5.02 -2.51
CA SER A 47 -9.25 4.98 -3.69
C SER A 47 -10.38 5.99 -3.61
N GLY A 48 -10.89 6.40 -4.76
CA GLY A 48 -12.19 7.04 -4.87
C GLY A 48 -13.33 6.08 -4.56
N PRO A 49 -14.58 6.53 -4.69
CA PRO A 49 -15.73 5.67 -4.59
C PRO A 49 -15.60 4.45 -5.51
N LEU A 50 -15.81 3.27 -4.95
CA LEU A 50 -15.67 2.02 -5.69
C LEU A 50 -16.78 1.06 -5.26
N GLU A 51 -17.59 0.65 -6.23
CA GLU A 51 -18.68 -0.30 -6.01
C GLU A 51 -18.16 -1.60 -5.37
N GLY A 52 -18.79 -2.02 -4.29
CA GLY A 52 -18.40 -3.19 -3.50
C GLY A 52 -17.35 -2.90 -2.41
N LEU A 53 -16.78 -1.69 -2.35
CA LEU A 53 -15.85 -1.27 -1.30
C LEU A 53 -16.45 -0.14 -0.45
N ALA A 54 -16.68 1.04 -1.05
CA ALA A 54 -17.22 2.20 -0.34
C ALA A 54 -17.79 3.23 -1.31
N ASP A 55 -18.79 4.00 -0.83
CA ASP A 55 -19.44 5.08 -1.58
C ASP A 55 -18.69 6.41 -1.51
N LEU A 56 -17.69 6.50 -0.62
CA LEU A 56 -16.84 7.68 -0.45
C LEU A 56 -15.36 7.31 -0.72
N PRO A 57 -14.52 8.30 -1.05
CA PRO A 57 -13.08 8.08 -1.08
C PRO A 57 -12.58 7.57 0.27
N THR A 58 -11.73 6.55 0.24
CA THR A 58 -11.25 5.84 1.44
C THR A 58 -9.76 5.65 1.48
N ILE A 59 -9.25 5.53 2.71
CA ILE A 59 -7.96 4.94 3.04
C ILE A 59 -8.27 3.62 3.75
N SER A 60 -7.76 2.51 3.24
CA SER A 60 -8.01 1.17 3.76
C SER A 60 -6.71 0.40 3.96
N HIS A 61 -6.52 -0.20 5.14
CA HIS A 61 -5.42 -1.13 5.39
C HIS A 61 -5.73 -2.49 4.79
N TYR A 62 -4.77 -3.11 4.13
CA TYR A 62 -4.92 -4.47 3.61
C TYR A 62 -4.48 -5.51 4.62
N SER A 63 -5.37 -6.42 4.97
CA SER A 63 -5.12 -7.57 5.84
C SER A 63 -4.80 -8.82 5.02
N PRO A 64 -3.54 -9.26 4.90
CA PRO A 64 -3.20 -10.47 4.14
C PRO A 64 -3.83 -11.75 4.71
N LEU A 65 -4.00 -11.81 6.03
CA LEU A 65 -4.58 -12.99 6.70
C LEU A 65 -6.03 -13.23 6.29
N LYS A 66 -6.80 -12.15 6.17
CA LYS A 66 -8.23 -12.21 5.83
C LYS A 66 -8.49 -11.98 4.34
N HIS A 67 -7.46 -11.56 3.59
CA HIS A 67 -7.57 -11.04 2.23
C HIS A 67 -8.69 -10.00 2.14
N SER A 68 -8.64 -9.00 2.99
CA SER A 68 -9.67 -7.97 3.12
C SER A 68 -9.07 -6.58 3.27
N LEU A 69 -9.88 -5.57 2.95
CA LEU A 69 -9.58 -4.16 3.18
C LEU A 69 -10.31 -3.70 4.45
N GLU A 70 -9.58 -3.10 5.37
CA GLU A 70 -10.08 -2.54 6.62
C GLU A 70 -10.10 -1.02 6.47
N ILE A 71 -11.29 -0.41 6.29
CA ILE A 71 -11.43 1.04 6.12
C ILE A 71 -10.92 1.73 7.38
N ARG A 72 -9.95 2.63 7.21
CA ARG A 72 -9.32 3.40 8.30
C ARG A 72 -9.89 4.81 8.35
N ALA A 73 -10.13 5.43 7.20
CA ALA A 73 -10.71 6.77 7.11
C ALA A 73 -11.47 6.96 5.81
N ASN A 74 -12.46 7.85 5.85
CA ASN A 74 -13.11 8.41 4.67
C ASN A 74 -12.66 9.86 4.50
N PHE A 75 -12.61 10.33 3.26
CA PHE A 75 -12.30 11.72 2.96
C PHE A 75 -13.16 12.29 1.84
N SER A 76 -13.08 13.60 1.63
CA SER A 76 -13.99 14.28 0.72
C SER A 76 -13.68 14.04 -0.75
N ASP A 77 -14.71 14.04 -1.60
CA ASP A 77 -14.56 14.02 -3.06
C ASP A 77 -13.69 15.16 -3.59
N LYS A 78 -13.66 16.30 -2.89
CA LYS A 78 -12.82 17.44 -3.27
C LYS A 78 -11.35 17.08 -3.19
N VAL A 79 -10.93 16.43 -2.10
CA VAL A 79 -9.54 15.97 -1.91
C VAL A 79 -9.22 14.89 -2.94
N TRP A 80 -10.11 13.93 -3.15
CA TRP A 80 -9.93 12.89 -4.15
C TRP A 80 -9.72 13.44 -5.56
N LYS A 81 -10.59 14.36 -5.99
CA LYS A 81 -10.49 14.99 -7.32
C LYS A 81 -9.16 15.72 -7.50
N LYS A 82 -8.66 16.37 -6.45
CA LYS A 82 -7.35 17.02 -6.46
C LYS A 82 -6.21 15.99 -6.59
N MET A 83 -6.29 14.87 -5.84
CA MET A 83 -5.28 13.81 -5.93
C MET A 83 -5.13 13.21 -7.33
N VAL A 84 -6.24 13.02 -8.03
CA VAL A 84 -6.26 12.40 -9.36
C VAL A 84 -6.28 13.41 -10.50
N GLU A 85 -6.09 14.71 -10.22
CA GLU A 85 -6.09 15.75 -11.25
C GLU A 85 -5.04 15.46 -12.32
N GLY A 86 -5.47 15.39 -13.58
CA GLY A 86 -4.60 15.03 -14.72
C GLY A 86 -4.28 13.54 -14.83
N LEU A 87 -4.83 12.69 -13.97
CA LEU A 87 -4.74 11.22 -14.04
C LEU A 87 -6.07 10.63 -14.54
N PRO A 88 -6.07 9.40 -15.04
CA PRO A 88 -7.30 8.66 -15.33
C PRO A 88 -8.21 8.58 -14.09
N SER A 89 -9.53 8.67 -14.28
CA SER A 89 -10.52 8.69 -13.19
C SER A 89 -10.54 7.44 -12.33
N ASP A 90 -10.08 6.33 -12.87
CA ASP A 90 -9.97 5.02 -12.21
C ASP A 90 -8.56 4.74 -11.66
N THR A 91 -7.76 5.80 -11.45
CA THR A 91 -6.48 5.73 -10.70
C THR A 91 -6.75 5.33 -9.25
N ILE A 92 -5.87 4.52 -8.69
CA ILE A 92 -5.78 4.25 -7.24
C ILE A 92 -4.37 4.49 -6.77
N PHE A 93 -4.18 4.56 -5.45
CA PHE A 93 -2.85 4.61 -4.85
C PHE A 93 -2.68 3.47 -3.85
N ILE A 94 -1.45 2.92 -3.79
CA ILE A 94 -1.04 1.99 -2.73
C ILE A 94 0.11 2.64 -1.96
N GLY A 95 -0.11 2.86 -0.66
CA GLY A 95 0.93 3.22 0.29
C GLY A 95 1.57 1.98 0.90
N LEU A 96 2.87 2.00 1.07
CA LEU A 96 3.62 0.98 1.80
C LEU A 96 4.32 1.61 3.00
N SER A 97 4.40 0.86 4.08
CA SER A 97 5.03 1.22 5.35
C SER A 97 5.79 0.06 5.95
N SER A 98 6.66 0.33 6.92
CA SER A 98 7.44 -0.68 7.63
C SER A 98 7.28 -0.56 9.13
N ILE A 99 7.05 -1.70 9.79
CA ILE A 99 7.10 -1.86 11.25
C ILE A 99 8.48 -2.41 11.61
N TYR A 100 9.42 -1.53 11.85
CA TYR A 100 10.84 -1.87 12.01
C TYR A 100 11.14 -2.85 13.14
N TRP A 101 10.38 -2.81 14.24
CA TRP A 101 10.65 -3.67 15.37
C TRP A 101 10.46 -5.16 15.04
N ARG A 102 9.58 -5.50 14.07
CA ARG A 102 9.39 -6.90 13.61
C ARG A 102 10.67 -7.53 13.08
N GLU A 103 11.59 -6.72 12.56
CA GLU A 103 12.92 -7.16 12.10
C GLU A 103 14.01 -6.93 13.17
N SER A 104 13.94 -5.86 13.95
CA SER A 104 15.02 -5.40 14.81
C SER A 104 15.31 -6.34 15.99
N TRP A 105 14.31 -7.01 16.53
CA TRP A 105 14.51 -7.98 17.61
C TRP A 105 15.36 -9.18 17.16
N LYS A 106 15.33 -9.51 15.87
CA LYS A 106 16.09 -10.64 15.32
C LYS A 106 17.41 -10.20 14.70
N TYR A 107 17.43 -9.08 14.02
CA TYR A 107 18.56 -8.66 13.19
C TYR A 107 19.29 -7.41 13.69
N GLY A 108 18.84 -6.80 14.78
CA GLY A 108 19.45 -5.60 15.36
C GLY A 108 19.52 -4.46 14.32
N LEU A 109 20.67 -3.80 14.23
CA LEU A 109 20.87 -2.67 13.31
C LEU A 109 20.68 -3.02 11.83
N ARG A 110 20.85 -4.28 11.45
CA ARG A 110 20.60 -4.72 10.05
C ARG A 110 19.14 -4.71 9.65
N ALA A 111 18.21 -4.62 10.61
CA ALA A 111 16.78 -4.55 10.37
C ALA A 111 16.41 -3.43 9.40
N PHE A 112 17.03 -2.25 9.53
CA PHE A 112 16.82 -1.13 8.62
C PHE A 112 17.00 -1.55 7.16
N ARG A 113 18.11 -2.22 6.86
CA ARG A 113 18.39 -2.71 5.51
C ARG A 113 17.41 -3.78 5.06
N TYR A 114 17.02 -4.69 5.96
CA TYR A 114 16.09 -5.78 5.62
C TYR A 114 14.69 -5.28 5.32
N CYS A 115 14.17 -4.32 6.10
CA CYS A 115 12.89 -3.68 5.79
C CYS A 115 12.89 -3.06 4.38
N HIS A 116 13.99 -2.40 3.98
CA HIS A 116 14.09 -1.84 2.61
C HIS A 116 14.20 -2.91 1.51
N HIS A 117 14.79 -4.09 1.79
CA HIS A 117 14.76 -5.22 0.86
C HIS A 117 13.33 -5.77 0.73
N ASP A 118 12.62 -5.93 1.83
CA ASP A 118 11.25 -6.42 1.85
C ASP A 118 10.30 -5.45 1.15
N LEU A 119 10.50 -4.14 1.36
CA LEU A 119 9.82 -3.08 0.60
C LEU A 119 10.06 -3.21 -0.91
N GLY A 120 11.30 -3.43 -1.31
CA GLY A 120 11.67 -3.67 -2.72
C GLY A 120 10.96 -4.89 -3.32
N HIS A 121 10.83 -5.98 -2.56
CA HIS A 121 10.06 -7.16 -2.97
C HIS A 121 8.58 -6.85 -3.13
N ALA A 122 7.98 -6.10 -2.19
CA ALA A 122 6.58 -5.69 -2.28
C ALA A 122 6.32 -4.79 -3.51
N LEU A 123 7.20 -3.80 -3.75
CA LEU A 123 7.15 -2.95 -4.94
C LEU A 123 7.22 -3.76 -6.24
N ALA A 124 8.14 -4.73 -6.31
CA ALA A 124 8.29 -5.59 -7.49
C ALA A 124 7.03 -6.46 -7.70
N ALA A 125 6.50 -7.06 -6.64
CA ALA A 125 5.29 -7.89 -6.71
C ALA A 125 4.07 -7.08 -7.19
N ILE A 126 3.87 -5.86 -6.66
CA ILE A 126 2.80 -4.95 -7.10
C ILE A 126 2.99 -4.58 -8.58
N ASN A 127 4.21 -4.22 -8.99
CA ASN A 127 4.49 -3.82 -10.37
C ASN A 127 4.22 -4.96 -11.36
N LEU A 128 4.66 -6.18 -11.06
CA LEU A 128 4.40 -7.37 -11.87
C LEU A 128 2.91 -7.69 -11.93
N SER A 129 2.20 -7.63 -10.82
CA SER A 129 0.74 -7.86 -10.77
C SER A 129 -0.02 -6.81 -11.56
N CYS A 130 0.38 -5.52 -11.48
CA CYS A 130 -0.15 -4.46 -12.33
C CYS A 130 0.05 -4.77 -13.81
N ALA A 131 1.24 -5.21 -14.20
CA ALA A 131 1.55 -5.55 -15.59
C ALA A 131 0.66 -6.70 -16.10
N CYS A 132 0.44 -7.75 -15.28
CA CYS A 132 -0.46 -8.86 -15.60
C CYS A 132 -1.91 -8.40 -15.79
N LEU A 133 -2.36 -7.40 -15.05
CA LEU A 133 -3.70 -6.80 -15.18
C LEU A 133 -3.79 -5.77 -16.32
N GLY A 134 -2.70 -5.51 -17.05
CA GLY A 134 -2.62 -4.47 -18.05
C GLY A 134 -2.62 -3.06 -17.45
N TRP A 135 -2.19 -2.90 -16.20
CA TRP A 135 -2.09 -1.63 -15.49
C TRP A 135 -0.65 -1.14 -15.42
N ARG A 136 -0.48 0.12 -15.05
CA ARG A 136 0.82 0.73 -14.79
C ARG A 136 0.91 1.17 -13.35
N SER A 137 2.09 1.01 -12.76
CA SER A 137 2.42 1.56 -11.45
C SER A 137 3.58 2.56 -11.58
N THR A 138 3.53 3.62 -10.80
CA THR A 138 4.55 4.67 -10.76
C THR A 138 4.71 5.19 -9.35
N LEU A 139 5.95 5.28 -8.88
CA LEU A 139 6.23 5.88 -7.56
C LEU A 139 5.91 7.38 -7.56
N VAL A 140 5.32 7.84 -6.47
CA VAL A 140 5.16 9.27 -6.15
C VAL A 140 6.41 9.70 -5.41
N ASP A 141 7.30 10.43 -6.07
CA ASP A 141 8.68 10.69 -5.62
C ASP A 141 8.90 12.07 -4.96
N TYR A 142 7.84 12.85 -4.78
CA TYR A 142 7.93 14.22 -4.26
C TYR A 142 7.38 14.41 -2.83
N LEU A 143 6.87 13.36 -2.21
CA LEU A 143 6.36 13.38 -0.83
C LEU A 143 7.48 12.99 0.15
N SER A 144 7.56 13.70 1.27
CA SER A 144 8.42 13.31 2.38
C SER A 144 7.80 12.16 3.18
N THR A 145 8.59 11.48 4.01
CA THR A 145 8.07 10.45 4.94
C THR A 145 6.95 11.02 5.82
N LYS A 146 7.12 12.25 6.32
CA LYS A 146 6.09 12.90 7.13
C LYS A 146 4.79 13.14 6.37
N ASP A 147 4.87 13.56 5.12
CA ASP A 147 3.67 13.72 4.27
C ASP A 147 2.97 12.38 4.05
N LEU A 148 3.74 11.31 3.83
CA LEU A 148 3.21 9.96 3.67
C LEU A 148 2.54 9.45 4.95
N GLU A 149 3.14 9.69 6.13
CA GLU A 149 2.56 9.33 7.42
C GLU A 149 1.19 10.00 7.63
N ILE A 150 1.08 11.29 7.32
CA ILE A 150 -0.20 12.02 7.37
C ILE A 150 -1.22 11.43 6.40
N ILE A 151 -0.82 11.21 5.13
CA ILE A 151 -1.70 10.67 4.09
C ILE A 151 -2.21 9.27 4.44
N LEU A 152 -1.37 8.44 5.06
CA LEU A 152 -1.72 7.06 5.45
C LEU A 152 -2.37 6.97 6.84
N GLY A 153 -2.44 8.10 7.58
CA GLY A 153 -2.99 8.16 8.93
C GLY A 153 -2.11 7.48 9.99
N LEU A 154 -0.79 7.39 9.75
CA LEU A 154 0.16 6.73 10.65
C LEU A 154 0.63 7.65 11.77
N ASP A 155 0.46 8.96 11.64
CA ASP A 155 0.77 9.96 12.65
C ASP A 155 -0.13 9.88 13.89
N GLN A 156 -1.30 9.23 13.77
CA GLN A 156 -2.31 9.06 14.81
C GLN A 156 -2.22 7.70 15.55
N VAL A 157 -1.32 6.80 15.15
CA VAL A 157 -1.29 5.41 15.60
C VAL A 157 -0.51 5.24 16.92
N ASN A 158 -0.96 4.26 17.70
CA ASN A 158 -0.51 3.90 19.04
C ASN A 158 1.00 3.59 19.06
N LYS A 159 1.70 4.07 20.10
CA LYS A 159 3.17 4.04 20.21
C LYS A 159 3.81 2.66 20.41
N ASP A 160 3.01 1.61 20.55
CA ASP A 160 3.52 0.27 20.88
C ASP A 160 4.13 -0.45 19.66
N GLU A 161 3.64 -0.17 18.45
CA GLU A 161 4.22 -0.61 17.18
C GLU A 161 4.40 0.60 16.26
N ILE A 162 5.57 1.24 16.33
CA ILE A 162 5.88 2.38 15.45
C ILE A 162 5.94 1.86 14.01
N GLU A 163 5.07 2.40 13.18
CA GLU A 163 4.99 2.16 11.75
C GLU A 163 5.44 3.42 11.01
N VAL A 164 6.36 3.27 10.08
CA VAL A 164 6.96 4.38 9.31
C VAL A 164 6.56 4.24 7.86
N ALA A 165 6.03 5.29 7.26
CA ALA A 165 5.67 5.32 5.85
C ALA A 165 6.92 5.28 4.96
N ASP A 166 6.93 4.40 3.96
CA ASP A 166 8.04 4.22 3.04
C ASP A 166 7.80 4.89 1.68
N CYS A 167 6.67 4.61 1.04
CA CYS A 167 6.37 5.14 -0.28
C CYS A 167 4.88 5.12 -0.63
N LEU A 168 4.53 5.87 -1.68
CA LEU A 168 3.22 5.87 -2.32
C LEU A 168 3.39 5.51 -3.81
N ILE A 169 2.50 4.66 -4.32
CA ILE A 169 2.48 4.18 -5.70
C ILE A 169 1.16 4.59 -6.33
N ALA A 170 1.21 5.34 -7.42
CA ALA A 170 0.05 5.57 -8.27
C ALA A 170 -0.12 4.39 -9.24
N ILE A 171 -1.34 3.84 -9.31
CA ILE A 171 -1.68 2.72 -10.20
C ILE A 171 -2.81 3.16 -11.11
N VAL A 172 -2.59 3.01 -12.41
CA VAL A 172 -3.56 3.40 -13.44
C VAL A 172 -3.82 2.27 -14.43
N PRO A 173 -5.06 2.11 -14.90
CA PRO A 173 -5.34 1.23 -16.01
C PRO A 173 -4.60 1.70 -17.27
N ASN A 174 -4.01 0.77 -18.00
CA ASN A 174 -3.21 1.08 -19.18
C ASN A 174 -4.11 1.28 -20.42
N LYS A 175 -4.96 2.30 -20.40
CA LYS A 175 -5.80 2.65 -21.55
C LYS A 175 -5.06 3.50 -22.58
N ASP A 176 -4.00 4.20 -22.16
CA ASP A 176 -3.19 5.07 -23.02
C ASP A 176 -1.70 4.83 -22.80
N LYS A 177 -0.93 4.86 -23.90
CA LYS A 177 0.54 4.76 -23.89
C LYS A 177 1.24 6.05 -23.41
N SER A 178 0.49 7.06 -22.95
CA SER A 178 1.04 8.31 -22.44
C SER A 178 1.85 8.07 -21.15
N VAL A 179 2.95 8.78 -21.02
CA VAL A 179 3.75 8.77 -19.78
C VAL A 179 2.91 9.42 -18.69
N LEU A 180 2.69 8.70 -17.59
CA LEU A 180 2.09 9.26 -16.39
C LEU A 180 2.96 10.42 -15.88
N LYS A 181 2.41 11.62 -15.92
CA LYS A 181 3.03 12.81 -15.32
C LYS A 181 2.32 13.08 -14.00
N LEU A 182 3.00 12.81 -12.91
CA LEU A 182 2.57 13.23 -11.58
C LEU A 182 2.97 14.70 -11.39
N ASN A 183 1.98 15.58 -11.30
CA ASN A 183 2.20 17.04 -11.25
C ASN A 183 2.23 17.61 -9.83
N LYS A 184 2.66 16.82 -8.83
CA LYS A 184 2.68 17.21 -7.40
C LYS A 184 1.30 17.65 -6.86
N GLN A 185 0.23 17.04 -7.35
CA GLN A 185 -1.16 17.35 -6.98
C GLN A 185 -1.56 16.82 -5.59
N ILE A 186 -0.80 15.86 -5.05
CA ILE A 186 -1.05 15.29 -3.72
C ILE A 186 -0.36 16.17 -2.68
N VAL A 187 -1.12 16.68 -1.73
CA VAL A 187 -0.63 17.52 -0.63
C VAL A 187 -1.11 16.94 0.69
N SER A 188 -0.18 16.70 1.62
CA SER A 188 -0.48 16.09 2.91
C SER A 188 -1.46 16.89 3.75
N ASP A 189 -1.42 18.21 3.65
CA ASP A 189 -2.32 19.12 4.40
C ASP A 189 -3.81 18.86 4.11
N ASP A 190 -4.15 18.29 2.94
CA ASP A 190 -5.52 17.92 2.60
C ASP A 190 -6.05 16.77 3.48
N PHE A 191 -5.16 16.05 4.18
CA PHE A 191 -5.47 14.88 5.02
C PHE A 191 -5.39 15.16 6.53
N LEU A 192 -4.99 16.38 6.95
CA LEU A 192 -4.74 16.73 8.35
C LEU A 192 -5.98 16.71 9.26
N ASN A 193 -7.16 16.47 8.80
CA ASN A 193 -8.38 16.45 9.62
C ASN A 193 -9.35 15.36 9.17
N LEU A 194 -8.83 14.21 8.77
CA LEU A 194 -9.67 13.05 8.48
C LEU A 194 -10.14 12.40 9.78
N ASN A 195 -11.44 12.22 9.92
CA ASN A 195 -12.09 11.53 11.04
C ASN A 195 -12.35 10.07 10.71
#